data_895ad430948c88342252f4d7ed800423
#
_entry.id   895ad430948c88342252f4d7ed800423
#
_cell.length_a   1.000
_cell.length_b   1.000
_cell.length_c   1.000
_cell.angle_alpha   90.00
_cell.angle_beta   90.00
_cell.angle_gamma   90.00
#
_symmetry.space_group_name_H-M   'P 1'
#
loop_
_entity.id
_entity.type
_entity.pdbx_description
1 polymer ?
#
loop_
_entity_poly.entity_id
_entity_poly.type
_entity_poly.pdbx_seq_one_letter_code
_entity_poly.pdbx_strand_id
1 'polypeptide(L)'
;AFEILNLGKYERQHYIGVNPILVWLWEQGKVRFEAATDAEVAETLRLVMRTEGLIPALESTHAFVRAVKEAPSMGKDEVILINQSGRGDKDIFTVADALGDENWKRFIGSKAAQYAVE
;
A
#
# COMPACT_ATOMS: atom_id res chain seq x y z
N ALA A 1 0.75 23.22 -0.04
CA ALA A 1 1.05 21.79 -0.09
C ALA A 1 -0.02 21.05 0.70
N PHE A 2 -0.71 20.14 0.05
CA PHE A 2 -1.73 19.31 0.71
C PHE A 2 -1.12 17.95 1.00
N GLU A 3 -1.18 17.51 2.23
CA GLU A 3 -0.81 16.16 2.60
C GLU A 3 -2.05 15.27 2.40
N ILE A 4 -1.91 14.24 1.56
CA ILE A 4 -2.96 13.27 1.32
C ILE A 4 -2.69 12.10 2.24
N LEU A 5 -3.48 11.99 3.30
CA LEU A 5 -3.45 10.85 4.19
C LEU A 5 -4.47 9.82 3.70
N ASN A 6 -3.95 8.69 3.30
CA ASN A 6 -4.78 7.57 2.91
C ASN A 6 -5.02 6.66 4.12
N LEU A 7 -6.26 6.62 4.58
CA LEU A 7 -6.70 5.65 5.57
C LEU A 7 -7.26 4.45 4.82
N GLY A 8 -6.37 3.55 4.45
CA GLY A 8 -6.77 2.31 3.81
C GLY A 8 -7.74 1.52 4.69
N LYS A 9 -8.90 1.23 4.15
CA LYS A 9 -9.86 0.32 4.76
C LYS A 9 -9.45 -1.10 4.41
N TYR A 10 -8.44 -1.63 5.11
CA TYR A 10 -8.16 -3.05 5.08
C TYR A 10 -9.06 -3.71 6.14
N GLU A 11 -9.91 -4.65 5.77
CA GLU A 11 -10.88 -5.30 6.68
C GLU A 11 -10.23 -6.01 7.89
N ARG A 12 -8.92 -6.13 7.90
CA ARG A 12 -8.14 -6.75 8.98
C ARG A 12 -7.27 -5.81 9.80
N GLN A 13 -7.25 -4.51 9.49
CA GLN A 13 -6.50 -3.54 10.28
C GLN A 13 -7.41 -2.81 11.25
N HIS A 14 -7.29 -3.16 12.52
CA HIS A 14 -8.05 -2.61 13.64
C HIS A 14 -7.56 -1.22 14.09
N TYR A 15 -7.32 -0.29 13.16
CA TYR A 15 -7.13 1.10 13.55
C TYR A 15 -8.50 1.76 13.74
N ILE A 16 -8.98 1.76 14.98
CA ILE A 16 -10.31 2.27 15.36
C ILE A 16 -10.35 3.80 15.45
N GLY A 17 -9.26 4.51 15.17
CA GLY A 17 -9.26 5.95 15.33
C GLY A 17 -8.25 6.69 14.46
N VAL A 18 -8.61 7.89 14.08
CA VAL A 18 -7.75 8.87 13.42
C VAL A 18 -7.23 9.84 14.49
N ASN A 19 -5.98 10.27 14.34
CA ASN A 19 -5.41 11.30 15.22
C ASN A 19 -6.30 12.55 15.20
N PRO A 20 -6.72 13.09 16.38
CA PRO A 20 -7.59 14.27 16.46
C PRO A 20 -7.07 15.49 15.71
N ILE A 21 -5.74 15.66 15.63
CA ILE A 21 -5.12 16.76 14.88
C ILE A 21 -5.41 16.63 13.38
N LEU A 22 -5.40 15.41 12.84
CA LEU A 22 -5.71 15.16 11.43
C LEU A 22 -7.18 15.41 11.13
N VAL A 23 -8.09 15.06 12.05
CA VAL A 23 -9.53 15.37 11.93
C VAL A 23 -9.72 16.87 11.91
N TRP A 24 -9.09 17.60 12.84
CA TRP A 24 -9.15 19.04 12.87
C TRP A 24 -8.60 19.69 11.59
N LEU A 25 -7.49 19.22 11.05
CA LEU A 25 -6.94 19.70 9.78
C LEU A 25 -7.88 19.43 8.59
N TRP A 26 -8.54 18.29 8.60
CA TRP A 26 -9.56 17.96 7.60
C TRP A 26 -10.77 18.90 7.69
N GLU A 27 -11.28 19.17 8.88
CA GLU A 27 -12.37 20.14 9.11
C GLU A 27 -11.99 21.56 8.62
N GLN A 28 -10.70 21.90 8.70
CA GLN A 28 -10.17 23.17 8.18
C GLN A 28 -9.89 23.13 6.65
N GLY A 29 -10.21 22.03 5.97
CA GLY A 29 -9.94 21.87 4.53
C GLY A 29 -8.45 21.81 4.15
N LYS A 30 -7.55 21.58 5.11
CA LYS A 30 -6.11 21.52 4.89
C LYS A 30 -5.61 20.11 4.54
N VAL A 31 -6.42 19.09 4.78
CA VAL A 31 -6.11 17.69 4.52
C VAL A 31 -7.32 17.05 3.84
N ARG A 32 -7.08 16.16 2.89
CA ARG A 32 -8.11 15.31 2.29
C ARG A 32 -7.85 13.86 2.68
N PHE A 33 -8.88 13.13 3.03
CA PHE A 33 -8.85 11.68 3.21
C PHE A 33 -9.38 11.02 1.93
N GLU A 34 -8.61 10.07 1.45
CA GLU A 34 -8.95 9.30 0.25
C GLU A 34 -8.88 7.82 0.57
N ALA A 35 -9.67 7.01 -0.13
CA ALA A 35 -9.67 5.57 0.03
C ALA A 35 -9.12 4.88 -1.22
N ALA A 36 -8.51 3.72 -1.02
CA ALA A 36 -8.16 2.80 -2.10
C ALA A 36 -8.75 1.43 -1.80
N THR A 37 -9.11 0.71 -2.85
CA THR A 37 -9.57 -0.69 -2.74
C THR A 37 -8.37 -1.64 -2.66
N ASP A 38 -8.58 -2.83 -2.13
CA ASP A 38 -7.55 -3.87 -2.07
C ASP A 38 -7.01 -4.24 -3.46
N ALA A 39 -7.86 -4.24 -4.48
CA ALA A 39 -7.46 -4.48 -5.86
C ALA A 39 -6.50 -3.39 -6.36
N GLU A 40 -6.80 -2.13 -6.11
CA GLU A 40 -5.93 -1.00 -6.48
C GLU A 40 -4.60 -1.06 -5.74
N VAL A 41 -4.63 -1.43 -4.46
CA VAL A 41 -3.41 -1.61 -3.66
C VAL A 41 -2.54 -2.73 -4.22
N ALA A 42 -3.12 -3.90 -4.52
CA ALA A 42 -2.38 -5.03 -5.07
C ALA A 42 -1.76 -4.71 -6.45
N GLU A 43 -2.50 -4.03 -7.32
CA GLU A 43 -2.02 -3.60 -8.64
C GLU A 43 -0.89 -2.56 -8.51
N THR A 44 -1.09 -1.56 -7.68
CA THR A 44 -0.09 -0.50 -7.46
C THR A 44 1.17 -1.05 -6.79
N LEU A 45 1.04 -1.96 -5.82
CA LEU A 45 2.19 -2.63 -5.22
C LEU A 45 3.02 -3.34 -6.29
N ARG A 46 2.36 -4.08 -7.19
CA ARG A 46 3.03 -4.76 -8.30
C ARG A 46 3.74 -3.76 -9.24
N LEU A 47 3.11 -2.62 -9.51
CA LEU A 47 3.71 -1.55 -10.29
C LEU A 47 4.98 -1.03 -9.62
N VAL A 48 4.91 -0.60 -8.36
CA VAL A 48 6.04 -0.05 -7.60
C VAL A 48 7.19 -1.07 -7.50
N MET A 49 6.89 -2.34 -7.24
CA MET A 49 7.89 -3.40 -7.22
C MET A 49 8.64 -3.52 -8.56
N ARG A 50 7.95 -3.38 -9.68
CA ARG A 50 8.53 -3.53 -11.03
C ARG A 50 9.29 -2.30 -11.49
N THR A 51 8.82 -1.09 -11.15
CA THR A 51 9.40 0.17 -11.64
C THR A 51 10.49 0.71 -10.73
N GLU A 52 10.30 0.57 -9.41
CA GLU A 52 11.18 1.16 -8.41
C GLU A 52 12.05 0.12 -7.66
N GLY A 53 11.73 -1.16 -7.79
CA GLY A 53 12.40 -2.22 -7.02
C GLY A 53 12.14 -2.16 -5.52
N LEU A 54 11.07 -1.46 -5.10
CA LEU A 54 10.69 -1.29 -3.70
C LEU A 54 9.52 -2.21 -3.35
N ILE A 55 9.49 -2.69 -2.12
CA ILE A 55 8.36 -3.44 -1.55
C ILE A 55 7.79 -2.60 -0.41
N PRO A 56 6.90 -1.64 -0.69
CA PRO A 56 6.23 -0.89 0.37
C PRO A 56 5.28 -1.79 1.16
N ALA A 57 5.06 -1.47 2.42
CA ALA A 57 3.99 -2.10 3.20
C ALA A 57 2.64 -1.86 2.54
N LEU A 58 1.68 -2.77 2.73
CA LEU A 58 0.33 -2.63 2.17
C LEU A 58 -0.33 -1.30 2.58
N GLU A 59 -0.12 -0.88 3.82
CA GLU A 59 -0.58 0.41 4.34
C GLU A 59 0.01 1.59 3.56
N SER A 60 1.33 1.57 3.35
CA SER A 60 2.03 2.63 2.61
C SER A 60 1.64 2.64 1.13
N THR A 61 1.30 1.49 0.57
CA THR A 61 0.91 1.36 -0.84
C THR A 61 -0.35 2.17 -1.17
N HIS A 62 -1.23 2.42 -0.21
CA HIS A 62 -2.39 3.29 -0.41
C HIS A 62 -1.99 4.70 -0.85
N ALA A 63 -0.90 5.25 -0.29
CA ALA A 63 -0.37 6.55 -0.71
C ALA A 63 0.13 6.52 -2.16
N PHE A 64 0.76 5.42 -2.59
CA PHE A 64 1.18 5.24 -3.98
C PHE A 64 -0.02 5.13 -4.94
N VAL A 65 -1.12 4.46 -4.53
CA VAL A 65 -2.36 4.42 -5.32
C VAL A 65 -2.83 5.83 -5.63
N ARG A 66 -2.87 6.68 -4.61
CA ARG A 66 -3.31 8.07 -4.82
C ARG A 66 -2.34 8.85 -5.70
N ALA A 67 -1.04 8.70 -5.50
CA ALA A 67 -0.04 9.35 -6.33
C ALA A 67 -0.17 8.97 -7.81
N VAL A 68 -0.36 7.69 -8.12
CA VAL A 68 -0.56 7.20 -9.50
C VAL A 68 -1.83 7.80 -10.11
N LYS A 69 -2.90 7.97 -9.34
CA LYS A 69 -4.15 8.58 -9.80
C LYS A 69 -4.02 10.10 -10.01
N GLU A 70 -3.24 10.78 -9.20
CA GLU A 70 -3.08 12.24 -9.25
C GLU A 70 -2.10 12.70 -10.33
N ALA A 71 -0.97 11.98 -10.48
CA ALA A 71 0.13 12.36 -11.35
C ALA A 71 -0.28 12.71 -12.79
N PRO A 72 -1.22 12.03 -13.46
CA PRO A 72 -1.63 12.39 -14.83
C PRO A 72 -2.26 13.78 -14.96
N SER A 73 -2.79 14.33 -13.87
CA SER A 73 -3.42 15.66 -13.86
C SER A 73 -2.47 16.80 -13.50
N MET A 74 -1.23 16.45 -13.12
CA MET A 74 -0.23 17.41 -12.64
C MET A 74 0.63 17.97 -13.76
N GLY A 75 1.15 19.18 -13.55
CA GLY A 75 2.16 19.79 -14.40
C GLY A 75 3.53 19.14 -14.21
N LYS A 76 4.38 19.28 -15.23
CA LYS A 76 5.73 18.66 -15.22
C LYS A 76 6.65 19.15 -14.11
N ASP A 77 6.40 20.35 -13.60
CA ASP A 77 7.20 20.98 -12.53
C ASP A 77 6.60 20.77 -11.14
N GLU A 78 5.49 20.05 -11.06
CA GLU A 78 4.87 19.71 -9.78
C GLU A 78 5.45 18.43 -9.22
N VAL A 79 5.50 18.33 -7.89
CA VAL A 79 6.11 17.21 -7.17
C VAL A 79 5.10 16.57 -6.23
N ILE A 80 5.02 15.25 -6.27
CA ILE A 80 4.30 14.44 -5.28
C ILE A 80 5.31 13.88 -4.30
N LEU A 81 5.15 14.21 -3.02
CA LEU A 81 5.93 13.60 -1.95
C LEU A 81 5.11 12.48 -1.32
N ILE A 82 5.62 11.24 -1.40
CA ILE A 82 5.01 10.06 -0.80
C ILE A 82 5.79 9.66 0.45
N ASN A 83 5.11 9.59 1.60
CA ASN A 83 5.70 9.01 2.80
C ASN A 83 5.50 7.49 2.81
N GLN A 84 6.57 6.75 2.52
CA GLN A 84 6.60 5.31 2.68
C GLN A 84 6.95 4.98 4.13
N SER A 85 5.95 4.87 4.99
CA SER A 85 6.09 4.68 6.43
C SER A 85 6.50 3.26 6.85
N GLY A 86 6.45 2.28 5.95
CA GLY A 86 6.78 0.90 6.25
C GLY A 86 7.22 0.09 5.04
N ARG A 87 7.91 -1.02 5.32
CA ARG A 87 8.36 -1.98 4.32
C ARG A 87 7.44 -3.21 4.27
N GLY A 88 7.29 -3.82 3.09
CA GLY A 88 6.32 -4.87 2.83
C GLY A 88 6.81 -6.30 3.01
N ASP A 89 8.05 -6.52 3.47
CA ASP A 89 8.57 -7.86 3.72
C ASP A 89 7.75 -8.62 4.79
N LYS A 90 7.12 -7.91 5.72
CA LYS A 90 6.17 -8.48 6.67
C LYS A 90 4.87 -8.99 6.02
N ASP A 91 4.52 -8.46 4.85
CA ASP A 91 3.24 -8.70 4.17
C ASP A 91 3.37 -9.72 3.03
N ILE A 92 4.55 -10.31 2.83
CA ILE A 92 4.89 -11.09 1.63
C ILE A 92 3.94 -12.26 1.39
N PHE A 93 3.48 -12.93 2.44
CA PHE A 93 2.53 -14.04 2.33
C PHE A 93 1.14 -13.55 1.94
N THR A 94 0.66 -12.48 2.57
CA THR A 94 -0.63 -11.85 2.25
C THR A 94 -0.65 -11.33 0.81
N VAL A 95 0.44 -10.70 0.39
CA VAL A 95 0.61 -10.20 -0.98
C VAL A 95 0.61 -11.34 -1.99
N ALA A 96 1.35 -12.41 -1.71
CA ALA A 96 1.44 -13.57 -2.60
C ALA A 96 0.07 -14.25 -2.78
N ASP A 97 -0.70 -14.36 -1.71
CA ASP A 97 -2.07 -14.90 -1.75
C ASP A 97 -2.99 -13.99 -2.56
N ALA A 98 -2.95 -12.67 -2.32
CA ALA A 98 -3.77 -11.70 -3.03
C ALA A 98 -3.45 -11.64 -4.54
N LEU A 99 -2.18 -11.79 -4.90
CA LEU A 99 -1.74 -11.82 -6.31
C LEU A 99 -1.98 -13.17 -6.99
N GLY A 100 -2.28 -14.22 -6.24
CA GLY A 100 -2.57 -15.55 -6.75
C GLY A 100 -1.42 -16.18 -7.55
N ASP A 101 -0.17 -15.88 -7.21
CA ASP A 101 1.01 -16.31 -7.97
C ASP A 101 1.29 -17.82 -7.78
N GLU A 102 1.10 -18.59 -8.85
CA GLU A 102 1.31 -20.04 -8.84
C GLU A 102 2.79 -20.43 -8.64
N ASN A 103 3.74 -19.61 -9.05
CA ASN A 103 5.16 -19.88 -8.81
C ASN A 103 5.49 -19.71 -7.32
N TRP A 104 4.87 -18.74 -6.67
CA TRP A 104 4.99 -18.55 -5.23
C TRP A 104 4.42 -19.76 -4.46
N LYS A 105 3.22 -20.21 -4.83
CA LYS A 105 2.60 -21.39 -4.21
C LYS A 105 3.48 -22.63 -4.36
N ARG A 106 4.04 -22.87 -5.55
CA ARG A 106 4.98 -23.98 -5.79
C ARG A 106 6.25 -23.84 -4.96
N PHE A 107 6.82 -22.64 -4.88
CA PHE A 107 8.02 -22.37 -4.07
C PHE A 107 7.75 -22.66 -2.60
N ILE A 108 6.67 -22.13 -2.03
CA ILE A 108 6.30 -22.37 -0.62
C ILE A 108 6.03 -23.87 -0.38
N GLY A 109 5.31 -24.54 -1.27
CA GLY A 109 5.07 -25.99 -1.19
C GLY A 109 6.37 -26.80 -1.17
N SER A 110 7.32 -26.47 -2.05
CA SER A 110 8.64 -27.11 -2.09
C SER A 110 9.43 -26.88 -0.81
N LYS A 111 9.36 -25.68 -0.23
CA LYS A 111 10.02 -25.37 1.04
C LYS A 111 9.37 -26.08 2.22
N ALA A 112 8.06 -26.11 2.28
CA ALA A 112 7.34 -26.84 3.32
C ALA A 112 7.71 -28.34 3.31
N ALA A 113 7.77 -28.95 2.13
CA ALA A 113 8.20 -30.34 1.99
C ALA A 113 9.68 -30.57 2.43
N GLN A 114 10.55 -29.59 2.17
CA GLN A 114 11.97 -29.65 2.57
C GLN A 114 12.17 -29.58 4.10
N TYR A 115 11.29 -28.88 4.81
CA TYR A 115 11.36 -28.67 6.26
C TYR A 115 10.29 -29.45 7.03
N ALA A 116 9.54 -30.33 6.38
CA ALA A 116 8.63 -31.24 7.08
C ALA A 116 9.45 -32.13 8.00
N VAL A 117 9.20 -32.06 9.30
CA VAL A 117 9.77 -32.96 10.29
C VAL A 117 8.88 -34.20 10.32
N GLU A 118 9.49 -35.40 10.22
CA GLU A 118 8.78 -36.68 10.38
C GLU A 118 8.19 -36.84 11.79
#